data_5ffa119db76894acea52e54ee8f4af3d
#
_entry.id   5ffa119db76894acea52e54ee8f4af3d
#
_cell.length_a   1.000
_cell.length_b   1.000
_cell.length_c   1.000
_cell.angle_alpha   90.00
_cell.angle_beta   90.00
_cell.angle_gamma   90.00
#
_symmetry.space_group_name_H-M   'P 1'
#
loop_
_entity.id
_entity.type
_entity.pdbx_description
1 polymer ?
#
loop_
_entity_poly.entity_id
_entity_poly.type
_entity_poly.pdbx_seq_one_letter_code
_entity_poly.pdbx_strand_id
1 'polypeptide(L)'
;MNAGVEKPRMLVLCDFDGTVSTVDMGNEILNRFTDKGWEEIDRAYCAGEIGSRIAYTQVASLFRGSRSQMLDFVSSREKIDPHFLEFYRFCQSKGVDLKIVSDGLDFYIDAILKKNNLQDIEFFSNVTVFQDGNKLSIEFPRMNDLCEKCGTCKKDVLREHRSNYDRVIYVGNGYSDVCPAKDADLVFAKEVLYERCRQDGTACVHYENFRDILAYLDKALCLNG
;
A
#
# COMPACT_ATOMS: atom_id res chain seq x y z
N MET A 1 12.78 8.22 -42.15
CA MET A 1 12.10 7.29 -41.25
C MET A 1 12.36 7.82 -39.86
N ASN A 2 11.39 8.56 -39.28
CA ASN A 2 11.50 8.97 -37.90
C ASN A 2 11.26 7.75 -37.02
N ALA A 3 12.31 7.21 -36.39
CA ALA A 3 12.16 6.30 -35.30
C ALA A 3 11.39 7.07 -34.20
N GLY A 4 10.10 6.78 -34.05
CA GLY A 4 9.33 7.32 -32.96
C GLY A 4 10.03 6.93 -31.66
N VAL A 5 10.43 7.91 -30.87
CA VAL A 5 10.93 7.66 -29.52
C VAL A 5 9.76 7.05 -28.76
N GLU A 6 9.84 5.74 -28.46
CA GLU A 6 8.85 5.08 -27.61
C GLU A 6 8.80 5.82 -26.26
N LYS A 7 7.60 6.15 -25.82
CA LYS A 7 7.44 6.77 -24.51
C LYS A 7 7.90 5.80 -23.42
N PRO A 8 8.66 6.27 -22.41
CA PRO A 8 9.12 5.39 -21.35
C PRO A 8 7.91 4.79 -20.61
N ARG A 9 7.95 3.47 -20.43
CA ARG A 9 6.95 2.75 -19.64
C ARG A 9 7.18 3.05 -18.16
N MET A 10 6.16 3.56 -17.49
CA MET A 10 6.25 3.93 -16.08
C MET A 10 5.24 3.16 -15.24
N LEU A 11 5.67 2.76 -14.05
CA LEU A 11 4.84 2.14 -13.02
C LEU A 11 4.82 3.01 -11.77
N VAL A 12 3.64 3.23 -11.24
CA VAL A 12 3.43 3.76 -9.89
C VAL A 12 3.00 2.61 -8.99
N LEU A 13 3.76 2.35 -7.93
CA LEU A 13 3.39 1.46 -6.85
C LEU A 13 2.98 2.30 -5.64
N CYS A 14 1.72 2.18 -5.22
CA CYS A 14 1.18 2.89 -4.08
C CYS A 14 0.95 1.95 -2.89
N ASP A 15 1.33 2.37 -1.71
CA ASP A 15 0.79 1.82 -0.48
C ASP A 15 -0.70 2.14 -0.36
N PHE A 16 -1.42 1.42 0.52
CA PHE A 16 -2.87 1.60 0.69
C PHE A 16 -3.23 2.37 1.96
N ASP A 17 -2.97 1.80 3.14
CA ASP A 17 -3.36 2.38 4.42
C ASP A 17 -2.52 3.62 4.76
N GLY A 18 -3.19 4.74 5.07
CA GLY A 18 -2.51 6.02 5.24
C GLY A 18 -2.01 6.67 3.93
N THR A 19 -2.11 6.02 2.77
CA THR A 19 -1.67 6.51 1.45
C THR A 19 -2.86 6.71 0.52
N VAL A 20 -3.38 5.65 -0.10
CA VAL A 20 -4.62 5.70 -0.92
C VAL A 20 -5.83 5.92 -0.02
N SER A 21 -5.94 5.17 1.05
CA SER A 21 -6.86 5.46 2.15
C SER A 21 -6.22 6.47 3.10
N THR A 22 -6.96 7.51 3.48
CA THR A 22 -6.51 8.49 4.49
C THR A 22 -6.67 7.97 5.91
N VAL A 23 -7.27 6.80 6.07
CA VAL A 23 -7.47 6.08 7.32
C VAL A 23 -6.66 4.79 7.26
N ASP A 24 -5.95 4.46 8.32
CA ASP A 24 -5.40 3.11 8.52
C ASP A 24 -6.56 2.17 8.86
N MET A 25 -7.11 1.53 7.82
CA MET A 25 -8.28 0.67 7.97
C MET A 25 -7.93 -0.62 8.73
N GLY A 26 -6.69 -1.10 8.59
CA GLY A 26 -6.20 -2.22 9.38
C GLY A 26 -6.33 -1.97 10.87
N ASN A 27 -5.81 -0.83 11.35
CA ASN A 27 -5.89 -0.43 12.74
C ASN A 27 -7.34 -0.16 13.20
N GLU A 28 -8.19 0.44 12.37
CA GLU A 28 -9.61 0.63 12.69
C GLU A 28 -10.34 -0.71 12.91
N ILE A 29 -10.04 -1.72 12.07
CA ILE A 29 -10.61 -3.06 12.19
C ILE A 29 -10.07 -3.77 13.43
N LEU A 30 -8.77 -3.68 13.72
CA LEU A 30 -8.17 -4.26 14.92
C LEU A 30 -8.82 -3.66 16.18
N ASN A 31 -8.93 -2.34 16.25
CA ASN A 31 -9.60 -1.65 17.37
C ASN A 31 -11.04 -2.12 17.60
N ARG A 32 -11.78 -2.42 16.53
CA ARG A 32 -13.22 -2.72 16.62
C ARG A 32 -13.54 -4.20 16.79
N PHE A 33 -12.71 -5.08 16.23
CA PHE A 33 -13.03 -6.49 16.07
C PHE A 33 -12.01 -7.45 16.71
N THR A 34 -11.09 -6.95 17.54
CA THR A 34 -10.23 -7.83 18.32
C THR A 34 -10.49 -7.71 19.82
N ASP A 35 -10.15 -8.76 20.53
CA ASP A 35 -10.05 -8.72 21.98
C ASP A 35 -8.82 -7.89 22.38
N LYS A 36 -8.74 -7.51 23.65
CA LYS A 36 -7.57 -6.80 24.22
C LYS A 36 -6.28 -7.57 23.97
N GLY A 37 -5.21 -6.84 23.76
CA GLY A 37 -3.85 -7.40 23.60
C GLY A 37 -3.25 -7.18 22.21
N TRP A 38 -4.02 -6.76 21.22
CA TRP A 38 -3.47 -6.42 19.91
C TRP A 38 -2.53 -5.20 19.97
N GLU A 39 -2.76 -4.28 20.89
CA GLU A 39 -1.94 -3.08 21.08
C GLU A 39 -0.50 -3.41 21.53
N GLU A 40 -0.30 -4.53 22.23
CA GLU A 40 1.05 -5.01 22.60
C GLU A 40 1.77 -5.56 21.38
N ILE A 41 1.06 -6.27 20.53
CA ILE A 41 1.59 -6.81 19.27
C ILE A 41 1.97 -5.66 18.32
N ASP A 42 1.10 -4.66 18.20
CA ASP A 42 1.36 -3.46 17.39
C ASP A 42 2.57 -2.68 17.92
N ARG A 43 2.69 -2.53 19.23
CA ARG A 43 3.86 -1.88 19.83
C ARG A 43 5.16 -2.61 19.51
N ALA A 44 5.18 -3.93 19.59
CA ALA A 44 6.34 -4.73 19.23
C ALA A 44 6.69 -4.61 17.73
N TYR A 45 5.67 -4.55 16.88
CA TYR A 45 5.83 -4.28 15.46
C TYR A 45 6.41 -2.88 15.18
N CYS A 46 5.86 -1.84 15.77
CA CYS A 46 6.34 -0.47 15.63
C CYS A 46 7.76 -0.27 16.19
N ALA A 47 8.13 -1.03 17.24
CA ALA A 47 9.48 -1.07 17.77
C ALA A 47 10.46 -1.84 16.87
N GLY A 48 9.98 -2.58 15.87
CA GLY A 48 10.78 -3.42 14.99
C GLY A 48 11.25 -4.73 15.63
N GLU A 49 10.68 -5.11 16.77
CA GLU A 49 10.97 -6.36 17.48
C GLU A 49 10.43 -7.57 16.73
N ILE A 50 9.27 -7.42 16.09
CA ILE A 50 8.65 -8.42 15.21
C ILE A 50 8.34 -7.82 13.85
N GLY A 51 8.22 -8.67 12.83
CA GLY A 51 7.73 -8.27 11.51
C GLY A 51 6.20 -8.34 11.41
N SER A 52 5.63 -7.70 10.40
CA SER A 52 4.17 -7.68 10.19
C SER A 52 3.58 -9.09 10.00
N ARG A 53 4.32 -10.02 9.40
CA ARG A 53 3.89 -11.42 9.27
C ARG A 53 3.62 -12.06 10.63
N ILE A 54 4.54 -11.89 11.59
CA ILE A 54 4.37 -12.39 12.95
C ILE A 54 3.22 -11.67 13.64
N ALA A 55 3.16 -10.33 13.52
CA ALA A 55 2.09 -9.54 14.09
C ALA A 55 0.71 -10.02 13.61
N TYR A 56 0.51 -10.15 12.30
CA TYR A 56 -0.74 -10.65 11.72
C TYR A 56 -1.08 -12.08 12.14
N THR A 57 -0.08 -12.98 12.24
CA THR A 57 -0.30 -14.34 12.72
C THR A 57 -0.82 -14.34 14.14
N GLN A 58 -0.29 -13.49 15.01
CA GLN A 58 -0.71 -13.37 16.40
C GLN A 58 -2.11 -12.75 16.53
N VAL A 59 -2.37 -11.63 15.84
CA VAL A 59 -3.67 -10.93 15.91
C VAL A 59 -4.80 -11.72 15.27
N ALA A 60 -4.53 -12.61 14.32
CA ALA A 60 -5.55 -13.43 13.67
C ALA A 60 -6.42 -14.21 14.68
N SER A 61 -5.83 -14.71 15.76
CA SER A 61 -6.54 -15.44 16.83
C SER A 61 -7.41 -14.53 17.71
N LEU A 62 -7.18 -13.22 17.70
CA LEU A 62 -7.88 -12.23 18.52
C LEU A 62 -9.14 -11.70 17.83
N PHE A 63 -9.29 -11.90 16.52
CA PHE A 63 -10.44 -11.38 15.78
C PHE A 63 -11.77 -12.00 16.26
N ARG A 64 -12.77 -11.15 16.35
CA ARG A 64 -14.16 -11.49 16.68
C ARG A 64 -15.09 -10.77 15.72
N GLY A 65 -16.10 -11.46 15.25
CA GLY A 65 -17.07 -10.90 14.33
C GLY A 65 -17.07 -11.57 12.95
N SER A 66 -18.21 -11.47 12.28
CA SER A 66 -18.38 -12.04 10.94
C SER A 66 -17.76 -11.16 9.86
N ARG A 67 -17.50 -11.76 8.69
CA ARG A 67 -17.08 -11.03 7.50
C ARG A 67 -18.04 -9.88 7.14
N SER A 68 -19.36 -10.13 7.26
CA SER A 68 -20.37 -9.09 6.96
C SER A 68 -20.24 -7.90 7.88
N GLN A 69 -20.10 -8.13 9.21
CA GLN A 69 -19.93 -7.05 10.18
C GLN A 69 -18.68 -6.21 9.90
N MET A 70 -17.57 -6.86 9.54
CA MET A 70 -16.33 -6.15 9.18
C MET A 70 -16.50 -5.32 7.90
N LEU A 71 -17.16 -5.85 6.86
CA LEU A 71 -17.41 -5.12 5.63
C LEU A 71 -18.38 -3.94 5.83
N ASP A 72 -19.42 -4.09 6.64
CA ASP A 72 -20.33 -3.00 6.98
C ASP A 72 -19.58 -1.87 7.72
N PHE A 73 -18.70 -2.25 8.64
CA PHE A 73 -17.83 -1.30 9.34
C PHE A 73 -16.88 -0.57 8.38
N VAL A 74 -16.16 -1.30 7.53
CA VAL A 74 -15.28 -0.75 6.49
C VAL A 74 -16.05 0.25 5.62
N SER A 75 -17.25 -0.13 5.15
CA SER A 75 -18.08 0.75 4.33
C SER A 75 -18.49 2.04 5.03
N SER A 76 -18.63 2.01 6.36
CA SER A 76 -19.03 3.20 7.15
C SER A 76 -17.85 4.12 7.49
N ARG A 77 -16.62 3.62 7.43
CA ARG A 77 -15.42 4.33 7.92
C ARG A 77 -14.43 4.71 6.84
N GLU A 78 -14.51 4.06 5.67
CA GLU A 78 -13.53 4.25 4.60
C GLU A 78 -13.47 5.71 4.14
N LYS A 79 -12.26 6.17 3.87
CA LYS A 79 -11.98 7.48 3.30
C LYS A 79 -10.79 7.37 2.34
N ILE A 80 -11.05 7.48 1.06
CA ILE A 80 -9.98 7.62 0.04
C ILE A 80 -9.52 9.08 0.01
N ASP A 81 -8.22 9.27 -0.27
CA ASP A 81 -7.68 10.60 -0.56
C ASP A 81 -8.52 11.27 -1.67
N PRO A 82 -9.02 12.50 -1.45
CA PRO A 82 -9.96 13.15 -2.36
C PRO A 82 -9.39 13.39 -3.76
N HIS A 83 -8.08 13.36 -3.93
CA HIS A 83 -7.39 13.56 -5.20
C HIS A 83 -6.90 12.24 -5.83
N PHE A 84 -7.10 11.09 -5.17
CA PHE A 84 -6.60 9.81 -5.69
C PHE A 84 -7.29 9.41 -7.01
N LEU A 85 -8.60 9.61 -7.13
CA LEU A 85 -9.32 9.31 -8.37
C LEU A 85 -8.85 10.19 -9.54
N GLU A 86 -8.56 11.46 -9.28
CA GLU A 86 -7.97 12.36 -10.28
C GLU A 86 -6.58 11.92 -10.69
N PHE A 87 -5.76 11.53 -9.72
CA PHE A 87 -4.42 10.99 -9.95
C PHE A 87 -4.46 9.68 -10.77
N TYR A 88 -5.36 8.76 -10.46
CA TYR A 88 -5.54 7.52 -11.22
C TYR A 88 -5.90 7.80 -12.69
N ARG A 89 -6.86 8.69 -12.93
CA ARG A 89 -7.24 9.12 -14.29
C ARG A 89 -6.08 9.80 -15.03
N PHE A 90 -5.29 10.59 -14.34
CA PHE A 90 -4.07 11.18 -14.89
C PHE A 90 -3.10 10.09 -15.33
N CYS A 91 -2.82 9.10 -14.49
CA CYS A 91 -1.96 7.97 -14.84
C CYS A 91 -2.46 7.25 -16.10
N GLN A 92 -3.76 6.93 -16.17
CA GLN A 92 -4.37 6.32 -17.35
C GLN A 92 -4.18 7.19 -18.62
N SER A 93 -4.41 8.49 -18.52
CA SER A 93 -4.29 9.43 -19.65
C SER A 93 -2.86 9.56 -20.19
N LYS A 94 -1.87 9.35 -19.34
CA LYS A 94 -0.45 9.41 -19.68
C LYS A 94 0.14 8.05 -20.05
N GLY A 95 -0.62 6.96 -19.93
CA GLY A 95 -0.12 5.59 -20.14
C GLY A 95 0.84 5.14 -19.03
N VAL A 96 0.63 5.61 -17.81
CA VAL A 96 1.36 5.20 -16.61
C VAL A 96 0.56 4.13 -15.90
N ASP A 97 1.14 2.97 -15.70
CA ASP A 97 0.50 1.90 -14.93
C ASP A 97 0.50 2.25 -13.44
N LEU A 98 -0.61 1.95 -12.76
CA LEU A 98 -0.74 2.14 -11.33
C LEU A 98 -1.20 0.84 -10.69
N LYS A 99 -0.47 0.41 -9.65
CA LYS A 99 -0.79 -0.77 -8.85
C LYS A 99 -0.69 -0.42 -7.37
N ILE A 100 -1.45 -1.14 -6.54
CA ILE A 100 -1.40 -0.99 -5.08
C ILE A 100 -0.60 -2.15 -4.50
N VAL A 101 0.27 -1.85 -3.54
CA VAL A 101 1.03 -2.85 -2.78
C VAL A 101 0.91 -2.53 -1.30
N SER A 102 0.18 -3.38 -0.57
CA SER A 102 -0.16 -3.16 0.84
C SER A 102 0.26 -4.34 1.71
N ASP A 103 0.68 -4.06 2.91
CA ASP A 103 0.85 -5.06 3.96
C ASP A 103 -0.46 -5.27 4.78
N GLY A 104 -1.55 -4.65 4.34
CA GLY A 104 -2.91 -4.81 4.86
C GLY A 104 -3.62 -6.06 4.35
N LEU A 105 -4.95 -6.13 4.53
CA LEU A 105 -5.76 -7.31 4.23
C LEU A 105 -6.66 -7.08 3.00
N ASP A 106 -6.69 -8.06 2.14
CA ASP A 106 -7.39 -8.06 0.84
C ASP A 106 -8.87 -7.68 0.92
N PHE A 107 -9.59 -8.19 1.92
CA PHE A 107 -11.03 -8.06 2.00
C PHE A 107 -11.49 -6.60 2.14
N TYR A 108 -10.77 -5.77 2.90
CA TYR A 108 -11.16 -4.37 3.03
C TYR A 108 -10.61 -3.51 1.89
N ILE A 109 -9.42 -3.84 1.38
CA ILE A 109 -8.85 -3.14 0.21
C ILE A 109 -9.80 -3.31 -0.99
N ASP A 110 -10.19 -4.55 -1.31
CA ASP A 110 -11.12 -4.87 -2.38
C ASP A 110 -12.47 -4.17 -2.20
N ALA A 111 -13.03 -4.18 -0.97
CA ALA A 111 -14.30 -3.52 -0.67
C ALA A 111 -14.23 -2.01 -0.87
N ILE A 112 -13.15 -1.36 -0.42
CA ILE A 112 -12.95 0.08 -0.58
C ILE A 112 -12.76 0.46 -2.04
N LEU A 113 -11.93 -0.29 -2.78
CA LEU A 113 -11.72 -0.05 -4.20
C LEU A 113 -13.03 -0.18 -4.99
N LYS A 114 -13.79 -1.25 -4.77
CA LYS A 114 -15.10 -1.46 -5.42
C LYS A 114 -16.10 -0.34 -5.13
N LYS A 115 -16.20 0.09 -3.88
CA LYS A 115 -17.11 1.16 -3.48
C LYS A 115 -16.79 2.49 -4.17
N ASN A 116 -15.52 2.72 -4.51
CA ASN A 116 -15.04 3.96 -5.13
C ASN A 116 -14.83 3.84 -6.66
N ASN A 117 -15.33 2.77 -7.30
CA ASN A 117 -15.19 2.48 -8.73
C ASN A 117 -13.72 2.40 -9.19
N LEU A 118 -12.88 1.78 -8.37
CA LEU A 118 -11.45 1.59 -8.58
C LEU A 118 -11.06 0.10 -8.65
N GLN A 119 -12.03 -0.79 -8.87
CA GLN A 119 -11.84 -2.25 -8.90
C GLN A 119 -10.91 -2.73 -10.01
N ASP A 120 -10.62 -1.89 -11.00
CA ASP A 120 -9.70 -2.21 -12.09
C ASP A 120 -8.21 -2.02 -11.71
N ILE A 121 -7.94 -1.45 -10.53
CA ILE A 121 -6.58 -1.31 -10.03
C ILE A 121 -6.12 -2.66 -9.46
N GLU A 122 -5.07 -3.22 -10.06
CA GLU A 122 -4.42 -4.41 -9.52
C GLU A 122 -3.78 -4.11 -8.16
N PHE A 123 -3.98 -5.01 -7.19
CA PHE A 123 -3.36 -4.85 -5.88
C PHE A 123 -2.76 -6.15 -5.35
N PHE A 124 -1.75 -6.00 -4.50
CA PHE A 124 -1.03 -7.07 -3.80
C PHE A 124 -1.14 -6.82 -2.30
N SER A 125 -1.62 -7.83 -1.57
CA SER A 125 -1.83 -7.74 -0.12
C SER A 125 -1.78 -9.10 0.54
N ASN A 126 -1.92 -9.14 1.86
CA ASN A 126 -2.18 -10.36 2.60
C ASN A 126 -3.62 -10.82 2.36
N VAL A 127 -3.86 -12.12 2.41
CA VAL A 127 -5.17 -12.74 2.12
C VAL A 127 -5.85 -13.18 3.40
N THR A 128 -7.10 -12.80 3.56
CA THR A 128 -7.94 -13.14 4.72
C THR A 128 -8.81 -14.33 4.41
N VAL A 129 -8.64 -15.41 5.16
CA VAL A 129 -9.49 -16.61 5.09
C VAL A 129 -10.46 -16.59 6.25
N PHE A 130 -11.73 -16.27 5.98
CA PHE A 130 -12.80 -16.31 6.96
C PHE A 130 -13.24 -17.75 7.17
N GLN A 131 -13.40 -18.15 8.44
CA GLN A 131 -13.74 -19.50 8.89
C GLN A 131 -15.07 -19.48 9.66
N ASP A 132 -15.64 -20.65 9.88
CA ASP A 132 -16.82 -20.81 10.73
C ASP A 132 -16.56 -20.32 12.16
N GLY A 133 -17.62 -19.86 12.83
CA GLY A 133 -17.53 -19.38 14.21
C GLY A 133 -16.87 -18.01 14.37
N ASN A 134 -16.92 -17.16 13.33
CA ASN A 134 -16.34 -15.81 13.32
C ASN A 134 -14.83 -15.78 13.58
N LYS A 135 -14.14 -16.80 13.14
CA LYS A 135 -12.67 -16.88 13.14
C LYS A 135 -12.11 -16.49 11.78
N LEU A 136 -10.88 -16.09 11.75
CA LEU A 136 -10.14 -15.89 10.51
C LEU A 136 -8.68 -16.34 10.66
N SER A 137 -8.07 -16.64 9.53
CA SER A 137 -6.64 -16.78 9.38
C SER A 137 -6.14 -15.86 8.28
N ILE A 138 -4.85 -15.58 8.27
CA ILE A 138 -4.22 -14.69 7.30
C ILE A 138 -3.15 -15.50 6.57
N GLU A 139 -3.21 -15.46 5.25
CA GLU A 139 -2.23 -16.07 4.36
C GLU A 139 -1.34 -14.97 3.76
N PHE A 140 -0.09 -15.31 3.49
CA PHE A 140 0.95 -14.40 3.04
C PHE A 140 1.50 -14.81 1.67
N PRO A 141 0.71 -14.67 0.58
CA PRO A 141 1.11 -15.15 -0.75
C PRO A 141 2.31 -14.40 -1.35
N ARG A 142 2.67 -13.27 -0.77
CA ARG A 142 3.77 -12.40 -1.22
C ARG A 142 4.86 -12.21 -0.15
N MET A 143 4.98 -13.15 0.78
CA MET A 143 6.07 -13.13 1.75
C MET A 143 7.41 -13.42 1.06
N ASN A 144 8.48 -12.90 1.64
CA ASN A 144 9.85 -13.24 1.24
C ASN A 144 10.43 -14.24 2.23
N ASP A 145 10.76 -15.44 1.77
CA ASP A 145 11.24 -16.54 2.62
C ASP A 145 12.62 -16.27 3.24
N LEU A 146 13.43 -15.41 2.62
CA LEU A 146 14.76 -15.06 3.12
C LEU A 146 14.71 -13.92 4.15
N CYS A 147 13.78 -12.99 4.00
CA CYS A 147 13.66 -11.83 4.90
C CYS A 147 12.79 -12.14 6.13
N GLU A 148 11.77 -12.96 5.96
CA GLU A 148 10.82 -13.42 6.99
C GLU A 148 10.11 -12.32 7.81
N LYS A 149 10.19 -11.05 7.42
CA LYS A 149 9.64 -9.92 8.19
C LYS A 149 8.21 -9.56 7.79
N CYS A 150 8.00 -9.28 6.50
CA CYS A 150 6.74 -8.74 5.99
C CYS A 150 5.77 -9.85 5.59
N GLY A 151 4.48 -9.62 5.77
CA GLY A 151 3.43 -10.45 5.21
C GLY A 151 3.42 -10.32 3.68
N THR A 152 3.31 -9.08 3.18
CA THR A 152 3.52 -8.73 1.78
C THR A 152 4.88 -8.05 1.62
N CYS A 153 5.81 -8.70 0.92
CA CYS A 153 7.11 -8.10 0.61
C CYS A 153 7.00 -7.09 -0.53
N LYS A 154 6.71 -5.82 -0.20
CA LYS A 154 6.56 -4.73 -1.17
C LYS A 154 7.79 -4.54 -2.07
N LYS A 155 8.98 -4.83 -1.54
CA LYS A 155 10.24 -4.77 -2.28
C LYS A 155 10.31 -5.84 -3.39
N ASP A 156 9.86 -7.07 -3.11
CA ASP A 156 9.87 -8.13 -4.11
C ASP A 156 8.80 -7.87 -5.18
N VAL A 157 7.63 -7.36 -4.81
CA VAL A 157 6.62 -6.92 -5.78
C VAL A 157 7.20 -5.85 -6.70
N LEU A 158 7.94 -4.87 -6.18
CA LEU A 158 8.63 -3.86 -7.01
C LEU A 158 9.62 -4.52 -7.96
N ARG A 159 10.45 -5.44 -7.47
CA ARG A 159 11.50 -6.11 -8.25
C ARG A 159 10.93 -7.00 -9.36
N GLU A 160 9.85 -7.72 -9.11
CA GLU A 160 9.13 -8.52 -10.11
C GLU A 160 8.68 -7.68 -11.31
N HIS A 161 8.26 -6.44 -11.05
CA HIS A 161 7.78 -5.55 -12.10
C HIS A 161 8.90 -4.76 -12.79
N ARG A 162 10.03 -4.57 -12.11
CA ARG A 162 11.12 -3.68 -12.53
C ARG A 162 11.57 -3.87 -13.97
N SER A 163 11.69 -5.11 -14.44
CA SER A 163 12.17 -5.42 -15.80
C SER A 163 11.21 -4.99 -16.92
N ASN A 164 9.95 -4.72 -16.59
CA ASN A 164 8.91 -4.35 -17.54
C ASN A 164 8.72 -2.84 -17.68
N TYR A 165 9.44 -2.03 -16.89
CA TYR A 165 9.27 -0.58 -16.82
C TYR A 165 10.61 0.13 -16.82
N ASP A 166 10.68 1.25 -17.54
CA ASP A 166 11.86 2.11 -17.59
C ASP A 166 12.00 2.92 -16.30
N ARG A 167 10.87 3.17 -15.62
CA ARG A 167 10.84 3.93 -14.36
C ARG A 167 9.76 3.42 -13.42
N VAL A 168 10.16 3.19 -12.16
CA VAL A 168 9.25 2.81 -11.08
C VAL A 168 9.20 3.94 -10.05
N ILE A 169 7.98 4.42 -9.80
CA ILE A 169 7.66 5.44 -8.81
C ILE A 169 7.02 4.74 -7.62
N TYR A 170 7.48 5.06 -6.42
CA TYR A 170 6.92 4.52 -5.19
C TYR A 170 6.23 5.62 -4.38
N VAL A 171 5.04 5.35 -3.86
CA VAL A 171 4.25 6.26 -3.02
C VAL A 171 3.88 5.56 -1.72
N GLY A 172 4.26 6.12 -0.58
CA GLY A 172 3.98 5.50 0.71
C GLY A 172 4.13 6.45 1.91
N ASN A 173 3.86 5.93 3.12
CA ASN A 173 3.88 6.69 4.36
C ASN A 173 4.49 5.94 5.56
N GLY A 174 4.53 4.60 5.53
CA GLY A 174 4.76 3.76 6.71
C GLY A 174 6.11 3.04 6.77
N TYR A 175 6.26 2.21 7.79
CA TYR A 175 7.46 1.40 8.01
C TYR A 175 7.67 0.34 6.92
N SER A 176 6.60 -0.26 6.42
CA SER A 176 6.65 -1.30 5.38
C SER A 176 7.17 -0.78 4.03
N ASP A 177 7.18 0.56 3.85
CA ASP A 177 7.57 1.24 2.62
C ASP A 177 9.07 1.54 2.53
N VAL A 178 9.79 1.45 3.65
CA VAL A 178 11.22 1.79 3.71
C VAL A 178 12.07 0.92 2.79
N CYS A 179 11.76 -0.38 2.70
CA CYS A 179 12.53 -1.29 1.86
C CYS A 179 12.32 -1.04 0.36
N PRO A 180 11.07 -0.96 -0.18
CA PRO A 180 10.84 -0.68 -1.60
C PRO A 180 11.29 0.74 -2.01
N ALA A 181 11.20 1.73 -1.13
CA ALA A 181 11.66 3.09 -1.42
C ALA A 181 13.14 3.16 -1.84
N LYS A 182 13.98 2.26 -1.34
CA LYS A 182 15.41 2.19 -1.70
C LYS A 182 15.67 1.65 -3.11
N ASP A 183 14.71 0.95 -3.69
CA ASP A 183 14.83 0.31 -5.01
C ASP A 183 14.03 1.07 -6.09
N ALA A 184 13.26 2.10 -5.74
CA ALA A 184 12.48 2.92 -6.67
C ALA A 184 13.30 4.05 -7.29
N ASP A 185 12.92 4.52 -8.50
CA ASP A 185 13.58 5.63 -9.19
C ASP A 185 13.13 7.00 -8.69
N LEU A 186 11.90 7.07 -8.19
CA LEU A 186 11.32 8.27 -7.58
C LEU A 186 10.43 7.83 -6.42
N VAL A 187 10.60 8.48 -5.29
CA VAL A 187 9.83 8.20 -4.08
C VAL A 187 9.05 9.43 -3.67
N PHE A 188 7.75 9.26 -3.50
CA PHE A 188 6.91 10.19 -2.77
C PHE A 188 6.65 9.65 -1.38
N ALA A 189 7.05 10.41 -0.37
CA ALA A 189 7.02 9.98 1.01
C ALA A 189 6.34 11.01 1.91
N LYS A 190 5.56 10.54 2.87
CA LYS A 190 5.04 11.34 3.99
C LYS A 190 5.21 10.58 5.31
N GLU A 191 4.97 11.24 6.42
CA GLU A 191 4.99 10.65 7.76
C GLU A 191 6.27 9.85 8.04
N VAL A 192 6.13 8.62 8.57
CA VAL A 192 7.25 7.76 8.97
C VAL A 192 8.21 7.48 7.81
N LEU A 193 7.68 7.20 6.61
CA LEU A 193 8.55 6.96 5.46
C LEU A 193 9.42 8.16 5.13
N TYR A 194 8.87 9.37 5.18
CA TYR A 194 9.61 10.59 4.91
C TYR A 194 10.77 10.78 5.89
N GLU A 195 10.51 10.61 7.18
CA GLU A 195 11.53 10.70 8.22
C GLU A 195 12.62 9.64 8.03
N ARG A 196 12.24 8.41 7.69
CA ARG A 196 13.20 7.32 7.41
C ARG A 196 14.05 7.58 6.17
N CYS A 197 13.46 8.06 5.08
CA CYS A 197 14.20 8.45 3.89
C CYS A 197 15.27 9.51 4.22
N ARG A 198 14.92 10.51 5.01
CA ARG A 198 15.87 11.54 5.45
C ARG A 198 17.01 10.98 6.29
N GLN A 199 16.71 10.09 7.24
CA GLN A 199 17.70 9.45 8.10
C GLN A 199 18.66 8.54 7.31
N ASP A 200 18.11 7.78 6.35
CA ASP A 200 18.86 6.81 5.56
C ASP A 200 19.56 7.43 4.33
N GLY A 201 19.33 8.72 4.04
CA GLY A 201 19.84 9.39 2.84
C GLY A 201 19.17 8.93 1.54
N THR A 202 17.98 8.32 1.60
CA THR A 202 17.17 7.95 0.44
C THR A 202 16.51 9.20 -0.13
N ALA A 203 16.75 9.48 -1.42
CA ALA A 203 16.11 10.62 -2.09
C ALA A 203 14.61 10.43 -2.17
N CYS A 204 13.84 11.41 -1.71
CA CYS A 204 12.38 11.39 -1.78
C CYS A 204 11.81 12.80 -1.92
N VAL A 205 10.59 12.87 -2.42
CA VAL A 205 9.78 14.08 -2.50
C VAL A 205 8.70 14.00 -1.42
N HIS A 206 8.64 15.00 -0.56
CA HIS A 206 7.56 15.10 0.42
C HIS A 206 6.24 15.41 -0.26
N TYR A 207 5.17 14.77 0.17
CA TYR A 207 3.80 15.05 -0.27
C TYR A 207 2.84 14.96 0.93
N GLU A 208 1.71 15.65 0.84
CA GLU A 208 0.62 15.55 1.82
C GLU A 208 -0.55 14.73 1.29
N ASN A 209 -0.88 14.92 0.00
CA ASN A 209 -1.98 14.24 -0.68
C ASN A 209 -1.66 14.03 -2.17
N PHE A 210 -2.51 13.31 -2.89
CA PHE A 210 -2.28 12.98 -4.30
C PHE A 210 -2.28 14.18 -5.25
N ARG A 211 -2.79 15.34 -4.84
CA ARG A 211 -2.69 16.58 -5.64
C ARG A 211 -1.25 17.06 -5.76
N ASP A 212 -0.43 16.88 -4.71
CA ASP A 212 0.98 17.27 -4.75
C ASP A 212 1.76 16.39 -5.72
N ILE A 213 1.49 15.08 -5.69
CA ILE A 213 2.10 14.10 -6.60
C ILE A 213 1.72 14.42 -8.05
N LEU A 214 0.43 14.69 -8.29
CA LEU A 214 -0.08 15.04 -9.59
C LEU A 214 0.59 16.30 -10.14
N ALA A 215 0.68 17.36 -9.32
CA ALA A 215 1.33 18.60 -9.70
C ALA A 215 2.83 18.43 -10.02
N TYR A 216 3.51 17.53 -9.31
CA TYR A 216 4.91 17.21 -9.59
C TYR A 216 5.08 16.45 -10.91
N LEU A 217 4.28 15.40 -11.12
CA LEU A 217 4.40 14.54 -12.30
C LEU A 217 3.95 15.27 -13.57
N ASP A 218 2.93 16.10 -13.51
CA ASP A 218 2.49 16.90 -14.67
C ASP A 218 3.62 17.82 -15.17
N LYS A 219 4.29 18.52 -14.26
CA LYS A 219 5.48 19.32 -14.60
C LYS A 219 6.62 18.48 -15.17
N ALA A 220 6.93 17.33 -14.54
CA ALA A 220 8.03 16.47 -14.96
C ALA A 220 7.78 15.82 -16.33
N LEU A 221 6.54 15.47 -16.65
CA LEU A 221 6.16 14.85 -17.92
C LEU A 221 5.97 15.88 -19.03
N CYS A 222 5.60 17.12 -18.72
CA CYS A 222 5.52 18.22 -19.71
C CYS A 222 6.91 18.71 -20.17
N LEU A 223 7.95 18.54 -19.35
CA LEU A 223 9.32 18.95 -19.70
C LEU A 223 10.07 17.93 -20.59
N ASN A 224 9.54 16.73 -20.74
CA ASN A 224 10.15 15.61 -21.48
C ASN A 224 9.38 15.25 -22.77
N GLY A 225 8.41 16.02 -23.18
CA GLY A 225 7.62 15.92 -24.42
C GLY A 225 7.86 17.09 -25.33
#